data_b6605b44d87face32cc530f9993aeee6
#
_entry.id   b6605b44d87face32cc530f9993aeee6
#
_cell.length_a   1.000
_cell.length_b   1.000
_cell.length_c   1.000
_cell.angle_alpha   90.00
_cell.angle_beta   90.00
_cell.angle_gamma   90.00
#
_symmetry.space_group_name_H-M   'P 1'
#
loop_
_entity.id
_entity.type
_entity.pdbx_description
1 polymer ?
#
loop_
_entity_poly.entity_id
_entity_poly.type
_entity_poly.pdbx_seq_one_letter_code
_entity_poly.pdbx_strand_id
1 'polypeptide(L)'
;CPPPFTHNRIMIERIKALLAEVENLQAQNAEELEALRIKYLSKKGEINALMGDFRNVAAESKREVGKYLNELKESAQNKINELKTCFDAANDSADLVDLTRTAYPIALGTRHPLSIVRGEICDIFARLGFSIAEGPEVEDDWHVFSALNFAEDHPARDMQDTFFIQHHPDVLLRTHTSSVQVRVMERQQPPVRIICPGRVYRNEAVSARAHCFFHQVEALYVDRQVSFADLKQVLLFFARELFGADTDI
;
A
#
# COMPACT_ATOMS: atom_id res chain seq x y z
N CYS A 1 -34.92 0.00 70.39
CA CYS A 1 -34.30 -0.65 69.17
C CYS A 1 -35.41 -1.32 68.38
N PRO A 2 -35.60 -1.01 67.14
CA PRO A 2 -36.50 -1.77 66.24
C PRO A 2 -35.96 -3.19 66.05
N PRO A 3 -36.83 -4.18 65.84
CA PRO A 3 -36.42 -5.59 65.74
C PRO A 3 -35.56 -5.82 64.49
N PRO A 4 -34.59 -6.74 64.49
CA PRO A 4 -33.59 -6.93 63.40
C PRO A 4 -34.19 -7.26 62.07
N PHE A 5 -35.40 -7.72 61.94
CA PHE A 5 -36.12 -8.01 60.71
C PHE A 5 -36.51 -6.75 59.93
N THR A 6 -36.71 -5.60 60.56
CA THR A 6 -37.10 -4.36 59.89
C THR A 6 -35.91 -3.73 59.20
N HIS A 7 -34.71 -3.83 59.69
CA HIS A 7 -33.49 -3.25 59.20
C HIS A 7 -33.06 -3.91 57.87
N ASN A 8 -33.15 -5.24 57.80
CA ASN A 8 -32.80 -6.01 56.60
C ASN A 8 -33.73 -5.74 55.39
N ARG A 9 -35.04 -5.59 55.67
CA ARG A 9 -36.04 -5.27 54.65
C ARG A 9 -35.83 -3.87 54.06
N ILE A 10 -35.53 -2.91 54.90
CA ILE A 10 -35.22 -1.53 54.48
C ILE A 10 -33.96 -1.49 53.60
N MET A 11 -32.93 -2.30 53.94
CA MET A 11 -31.70 -2.36 53.16
C MET A 11 -31.93 -2.97 51.79
N ILE A 12 -32.69 -4.06 51.68
CA ILE A 12 -33.06 -4.67 50.38
C ILE A 12 -33.88 -3.71 49.50
N GLU A 13 -34.84 -3.01 50.11
CA GLU A 13 -35.63 -2.00 49.37
C GLU A 13 -34.76 -0.85 48.86
N ARG A 14 -33.79 -0.42 49.64
CA ARG A 14 -32.82 0.62 49.24
C ARG A 14 -31.90 0.14 48.10
N ILE A 15 -31.42 -1.10 48.13
CA ILE A 15 -30.63 -1.68 47.04
C ILE A 15 -31.44 -1.79 45.76
N LYS A 16 -32.71 -2.21 45.85
CA LYS A 16 -33.61 -2.29 44.69
C LYS A 16 -33.93 -0.92 44.08
N ALA A 17 -34.12 0.09 44.93
CA ALA A 17 -34.30 1.47 44.46
C ALA A 17 -33.07 1.99 43.72
N LEU A 18 -31.88 1.73 44.28
CA LEU A 18 -30.60 2.10 43.59
C LEU A 18 -30.36 1.30 42.33
N LEU A 19 -30.78 0.04 42.24
CA LEU A 19 -30.72 -0.76 41.03
C LEU A 19 -31.56 -0.11 39.92
N ALA A 20 -32.80 0.28 40.20
CA ALA A 20 -33.65 0.97 39.26
C ALA A 20 -33.11 2.35 38.83
N GLU A 21 -32.45 3.07 39.76
CA GLU A 21 -31.79 4.34 39.47
C GLU A 21 -30.59 4.14 38.54
N VAL A 22 -29.77 3.11 38.79
CA VAL A 22 -28.61 2.77 37.97
C VAL A 22 -28.99 2.35 36.55
N GLU A 23 -30.06 1.59 36.36
CA GLU A 23 -30.55 1.19 35.04
C GLU A 23 -30.98 2.38 34.17
N ASN A 24 -31.50 3.43 34.79
CA ASN A 24 -31.96 4.63 34.11
C ASN A 24 -30.89 5.75 34.04
N LEU A 25 -29.64 5.48 34.37
CA LEU A 25 -28.57 6.46 34.30
C LEU A 25 -28.35 6.93 32.88
N GLN A 26 -28.29 8.23 32.71
CA GLN A 26 -27.91 8.92 31.46
C GLN A 26 -26.83 9.95 31.77
N ALA A 27 -25.92 10.17 30.85
CA ALA A 27 -24.91 11.21 30.92
C ALA A 27 -24.90 11.94 29.58
N GLN A 28 -24.78 13.26 29.59
CA GLN A 28 -24.76 14.08 28.38
C GLN A 28 -23.33 14.42 27.96
N ASN A 29 -22.38 14.30 28.88
CA ASN A 29 -20.97 14.59 28.65
C ASN A 29 -20.05 13.72 29.52
N ALA A 30 -18.73 13.75 29.22
CA ALA A 30 -17.73 12.96 29.92
C ALA A 30 -17.58 13.39 31.41
N GLU A 31 -17.84 14.66 31.75
CA GLU A 31 -17.76 15.16 33.11
C GLU A 31 -18.90 14.61 33.98
N GLU A 32 -20.12 14.57 33.44
CA GLU A 32 -21.27 13.93 34.11
C GLU A 32 -21.05 12.44 34.27
N LEU A 33 -20.51 11.74 33.29
CA LEU A 33 -20.18 10.32 33.41
C LEU A 33 -19.18 10.06 34.54
N GLU A 34 -18.16 10.88 34.63
CA GLU A 34 -17.17 10.76 35.74
C GLU A 34 -17.78 11.09 37.09
N ALA A 35 -18.67 12.07 37.18
CA ALA A 35 -19.40 12.39 38.39
C ALA A 35 -20.30 11.19 38.86
N LEU A 36 -20.99 10.53 37.93
CA LEU A 36 -21.76 9.32 38.17
C LEU A 36 -20.87 8.16 38.67
N ARG A 37 -19.72 7.97 38.01
CA ARG A 37 -18.73 6.96 38.44
C ARG A 37 -18.27 7.20 39.89
N ILE A 38 -17.98 8.45 40.22
CA ILE A 38 -17.57 8.84 41.58
C ILE A 38 -18.71 8.62 42.59
N LYS A 39 -19.94 9.00 42.22
CA LYS A 39 -21.12 8.87 43.06
C LYS A 39 -21.39 7.41 43.48
N TYR A 40 -21.32 6.48 42.50
CA TYR A 40 -21.71 5.09 42.76
C TYR A 40 -20.53 4.16 43.06
N LEU A 41 -19.40 4.26 42.35
CA LEU A 41 -18.31 3.27 42.38
C LEU A 41 -17.07 3.71 43.17
N SER A 42 -16.96 4.96 43.60
CA SER A 42 -15.78 5.43 44.35
C SER A 42 -15.69 4.78 45.73
N LYS A 43 -14.53 4.89 46.37
CA LYS A 43 -14.32 4.40 47.75
C LYS A 43 -15.31 4.99 48.79
N LYS A 44 -15.79 6.21 48.53
CA LYS A 44 -16.80 6.91 49.32
C LYS A 44 -18.18 6.91 48.67
N GLY A 45 -18.35 6.16 47.57
CA GLY A 45 -19.58 6.08 46.81
C GLY A 45 -20.69 5.29 47.52
N GLU A 46 -21.92 5.47 47.05
CA GLU A 46 -23.12 4.91 47.69
C GLU A 46 -23.08 3.38 47.80
N ILE A 47 -22.53 2.69 46.79
CA ILE A 47 -22.41 1.22 46.78
C ILE A 47 -21.43 0.74 47.87
N ASN A 48 -20.30 1.44 48.03
CA ASN A 48 -19.32 1.10 49.03
C ASN A 48 -19.81 1.44 50.48
N ALA A 49 -20.62 2.48 50.62
CA ALA A 49 -21.28 2.77 51.88
C ALA A 49 -22.21 1.63 52.29
N LEU A 50 -23.04 1.12 51.35
CA LEU A 50 -23.91 -0.03 51.58
C LEU A 50 -23.12 -1.32 51.89
N MET A 51 -21.95 -1.51 51.28
CA MET A 51 -21.04 -2.61 51.60
C MET A 51 -20.46 -2.48 53.02
N GLY A 52 -20.28 -1.26 53.53
CA GLY A 52 -19.92 -1.01 54.91
C GLY A 52 -21.03 -1.45 55.88
N ASP A 53 -22.26 -1.06 55.57
CA ASP A 53 -23.45 -1.40 56.39
C ASP A 53 -23.77 -2.91 56.35
N PHE A 54 -23.40 -3.59 55.27
CA PHE A 54 -23.55 -5.05 55.16
C PHE A 54 -22.87 -5.85 56.26
N ARG A 55 -21.84 -5.31 56.89
CA ARG A 55 -21.17 -5.95 58.03
C ARG A 55 -22.11 -6.14 59.26
N ASN A 56 -23.12 -5.28 59.39
CA ASN A 56 -24.06 -5.25 60.46
C ASN A 56 -25.31 -6.08 60.18
N VAL A 57 -25.42 -6.76 59.05
CA VAL A 57 -26.58 -7.58 58.66
C VAL A 57 -26.54 -8.93 59.41
N ALA A 58 -27.72 -9.42 59.86
CA ALA A 58 -27.86 -10.70 60.50
C ALA A 58 -27.42 -11.87 59.61
N ALA A 59 -26.79 -12.91 60.17
CA ALA A 59 -26.19 -14.02 59.46
C ALA A 59 -27.13 -14.75 58.49
N GLU A 60 -28.42 -14.84 58.87
CA GLU A 60 -29.47 -15.51 58.07
C GLU A 60 -29.78 -14.78 56.75
N SER A 61 -29.68 -13.44 56.71
CA SER A 61 -29.99 -12.61 55.53
C SER A 61 -28.74 -12.18 54.72
N LYS A 62 -27.54 -12.48 55.23
CA LYS A 62 -26.27 -12.09 54.55
C LYS A 62 -26.17 -12.63 53.13
N ARG A 63 -26.63 -13.85 52.88
CA ARG A 63 -26.55 -14.47 51.58
C ARG A 63 -27.43 -13.76 50.56
N GLU A 64 -28.62 -13.36 50.95
CA GLU A 64 -29.58 -12.67 50.09
C GLU A 64 -29.18 -11.21 49.80
N VAL A 65 -28.83 -10.47 50.82
CA VAL A 65 -28.35 -9.08 50.71
C VAL A 65 -27.05 -9.01 49.94
N GLY A 66 -26.13 -9.96 50.13
CA GLY A 66 -24.89 -10.06 49.42
C GLY A 66 -25.10 -10.28 47.91
N LYS A 67 -26.10 -11.07 47.50
CA LYS A 67 -26.47 -11.29 46.12
C LYS A 67 -26.91 -9.98 45.43
N TYR A 68 -27.84 -9.26 46.05
CA TYR A 68 -28.33 -7.99 45.54
C TYR A 68 -27.26 -6.88 45.50
N LEU A 69 -26.34 -6.86 46.45
CA LEU A 69 -25.22 -5.92 46.47
C LEU A 69 -24.22 -6.17 45.33
N ASN A 70 -23.93 -7.44 45.03
CA ASN A 70 -23.08 -7.80 43.87
C ASN A 70 -23.77 -7.44 42.56
N GLU A 71 -25.05 -7.75 42.42
CA GLU A 71 -25.87 -7.41 41.27
C GLU A 71 -25.89 -5.90 41.05
N LEU A 72 -26.10 -5.09 42.09
CA LEU A 72 -26.03 -3.63 42.03
C LEU A 72 -24.65 -3.13 41.56
N LYS A 73 -23.58 -3.71 42.05
CA LYS A 73 -22.21 -3.32 41.69
C LYS A 73 -21.91 -3.66 40.23
N GLU A 74 -22.28 -4.86 39.78
CA GLU A 74 -22.10 -5.29 38.39
C GLU A 74 -22.93 -4.45 37.42
N SER A 75 -24.21 -4.19 37.76
CA SER A 75 -25.09 -3.36 36.98
C SER A 75 -24.55 -1.93 36.82
N ALA A 76 -24.08 -1.31 37.91
CA ALA A 76 -23.49 0.01 37.88
C ALA A 76 -22.19 0.07 37.05
N GLN A 77 -21.34 -0.96 37.17
CA GLN A 77 -20.11 -1.03 36.40
C GLN A 77 -20.38 -1.18 34.88
N ASN A 78 -21.32 -2.07 34.55
CA ASN A 78 -21.71 -2.32 33.15
C ASN A 78 -22.33 -1.08 32.53
N LYS A 79 -23.26 -0.41 33.24
CA LYS A 79 -23.91 0.80 32.74
C LYS A 79 -22.93 1.95 32.49
N ILE A 80 -21.98 2.17 33.39
CA ILE A 80 -20.94 3.19 33.23
C ILE A 80 -20.01 2.85 32.06
N ASN A 81 -19.67 1.56 31.87
CA ASN A 81 -18.86 1.13 30.76
C ASN A 81 -19.60 1.27 29.41
N GLU A 82 -20.89 0.97 29.35
CA GLU A 82 -21.74 1.20 28.16
C GLU A 82 -21.75 2.69 27.76
N LEU A 83 -22.02 3.56 28.72
CA LEU A 83 -22.03 5.00 28.50
C LEU A 83 -20.64 5.49 28.03
N LYS A 84 -19.57 4.97 28.62
CA LYS A 84 -18.20 5.30 28.20
C LYS A 84 -17.92 4.89 26.76
N THR A 85 -18.29 3.66 26.38
CA THR A 85 -18.11 3.19 24.99
C THR A 85 -18.89 4.02 23.98
N CYS A 86 -20.08 4.48 24.32
CA CYS A 86 -20.86 5.39 23.50
C CYS A 86 -20.17 6.75 23.30
N PHE A 87 -19.54 7.30 24.34
CA PHE A 87 -18.79 8.56 24.24
C PHE A 87 -17.48 8.39 23.47
N ASP A 88 -16.75 7.29 23.66
CA ASP A 88 -15.52 7.00 22.94
C ASP A 88 -15.82 6.80 21.44
N ALA A 89 -16.90 6.10 21.09
CA ALA A 89 -17.35 5.94 19.70
C ALA A 89 -17.81 7.26 19.06
N ALA A 90 -18.44 8.16 19.83
CA ALA A 90 -18.83 9.47 19.34
C ALA A 90 -17.61 10.40 19.10
N ASN A 91 -16.55 10.29 19.92
CA ASN A 91 -15.31 11.02 19.73
C ASN A 91 -14.47 10.48 18.57
N ASP A 92 -14.43 9.16 18.34
CA ASP A 92 -13.79 8.55 17.17
C ASP A 92 -14.45 9.00 15.85
N SER A 93 -15.75 9.31 15.87
CA SER A 93 -16.44 9.84 14.69
C SER A 93 -16.12 11.32 14.40
N ALA A 94 -15.62 12.06 15.37
CA ALA A 94 -15.27 13.48 15.20
C ALA A 94 -13.95 13.69 14.44
N ASP A 95 -13.07 12.69 14.43
CA ASP A 95 -11.78 12.70 13.71
C ASP A 95 -11.86 12.01 12.33
N LEU A 96 -13.03 11.57 11.91
CA LEU A 96 -13.20 11.00 10.57
C LEU A 96 -12.97 12.10 9.52
N VAL A 97 -11.90 11.92 8.74
CA VAL A 97 -11.62 12.75 7.58
C VAL A 97 -12.83 12.69 6.64
N ASP A 98 -13.40 13.84 6.36
CA ASP A 98 -14.54 13.93 5.43
C ASP A 98 -14.10 13.54 4.01
N LEU A 99 -14.34 12.30 3.65
CA LEU A 99 -14.01 11.74 2.33
C LEU A 99 -14.92 12.27 1.21
N THR A 100 -15.98 13.04 1.54
CA THR A 100 -16.85 13.67 0.54
C THR A 100 -16.30 15.02 0.08
N ARG A 101 -15.30 15.58 0.76
CA ARG A 101 -14.64 16.81 0.32
C ARG A 101 -13.96 16.57 -1.01
N THR A 102 -14.22 17.45 -1.95
CA THR A 102 -13.48 17.47 -3.23
C THR A 102 -11.98 17.58 -2.93
N ALA A 103 -11.22 16.66 -3.49
CA ALA A 103 -9.75 16.72 -3.43
C ALA A 103 -9.28 18.09 -3.91
N TYR A 104 -8.29 18.64 -3.24
CA TYR A 104 -7.63 19.85 -3.73
C TYR A 104 -7.17 19.58 -5.17
N PRO A 105 -7.49 20.43 -6.15
CA PRO A 105 -7.10 20.17 -7.53
C PRO A 105 -5.57 20.25 -7.60
N ILE A 106 -4.93 19.08 -7.52
CA ILE A 106 -3.51 18.95 -7.81
C ILE A 106 -3.39 19.01 -9.33
N ALA A 107 -2.70 20.03 -9.84
CA ALA A 107 -2.39 20.10 -11.25
C ALA A 107 -1.59 18.84 -11.64
N LEU A 108 -2.22 17.98 -12.44
CA LEU A 108 -1.53 16.81 -12.98
C LEU A 108 -0.42 17.29 -13.91
N GLY A 109 0.80 16.84 -13.65
CA GLY A 109 1.92 17.06 -14.55
C GLY A 109 1.68 16.38 -15.90
N THR A 110 2.42 16.80 -16.93
CA THR A 110 2.43 16.16 -18.25
C THR A 110 3.56 15.14 -18.33
N ARG A 111 3.36 14.10 -19.13
CA ARG A 111 4.42 13.14 -19.46
C ARG A 111 5.30 13.70 -20.59
N HIS A 112 6.57 13.41 -20.53
CA HIS A 112 7.49 13.74 -21.63
C HIS A 112 7.08 12.99 -22.90
N PRO A 113 7.13 13.61 -24.10
CA PRO A 113 6.75 12.95 -25.38
C PRO A 113 7.43 11.59 -25.60
N LEU A 114 8.72 11.46 -25.30
CA LEU A 114 9.43 10.17 -25.40
C LEU A 114 8.83 9.10 -24.49
N SER A 115 8.35 9.46 -23.31
CA SER A 115 7.70 8.51 -22.40
C SER A 115 6.35 8.05 -22.92
N ILE A 116 5.61 8.93 -23.60
CA ILE A 116 4.33 8.62 -24.25
C ILE A 116 4.56 7.63 -25.39
N VAL A 117 5.45 7.98 -26.32
CA VAL A 117 5.75 7.13 -27.48
C VAL A 117 6.34 5.78 -27.08
N ARG A 118 7.25 5.76 -26.09
CA ARG A 118 7.78 4.50 -25.55
C ARG A 118 6.64 3.63 -24.98
N GLY A 119 5.68 4.24 -24.25
CA GLY A 119 4.52 3.53 -23.72
C GLY A 119 3.68 2.93 -24.86
N GLU A 120 3.35 3.68 -25.88
CA GLU A 120 2.60 3.21 -27.04
C GLU A 120 3.29 2.04 -27.76
N ILE A 121 4.61 2.14 -27.98
CA ILE A 121 5.39 1.04 -28.57
C ILE A 121 5.32 -0.21 -27.69
N CYS A 122 5.52 -0.06 -26.37
CA CYS A 122 5.44 -1.19 -25.43
C CYS A 122 4.06 -1.85 -25.43
N ASP A 123 2.99 -1.07 -25.49
CA ASP A 123 1.61 -1.56 -25.48
C ASP A 123 1.30 -2.32 -26.81
N ILE A 124 1.80 -1.84 -27.95
CA ILE A 124 1.65 -2.53 -29.23
C ILE A 124 2.33 -3.90 -29.19
N PHE A 125 3.58 -3.97 -28.73
CA PHE A 125 4.32 -5.23 -28.66
C PHE A 125 3.75 -6.18 -27.57
N ALA A 126 3.24 -5.65 -26.46
CA ALA A 126 2.57 -6.46 -25.44
C ALA A 126 1.35 -7.20 -26.00
N ARG A 127 0.56 -6.55 -26.88
CA ARG A 127 -0.56 -7.19 -27.61
C ARG A 127 -0.11 -8.31 -28.57
N LEU A 128 1.12 -8.24 -29.04
CA LEU A 128 1.75 -9.29 -29.85
C LEU A 128 2.40 -10.41 -28.99
N GLY A 129 2.30 -10.31 -27.65
CA GLY A 129 2.84 -11.30 -26.72
C GLY A 129 4.35 -11.15 -26.44
N PHE A 130 4.92 -9.98 -26.68
CA PHE A 130 6.27 -9.66 -26.26
C PHE A 130 6.28 -9.17 -24.81
N SER A 131 7.26 -9.60 -24.03
CA SER A 131 7.55 -9.07 -22.70
C SER A 131 8.62 -7.98 -22.77
N ILE A 132 8.59 -7.07 -21.80
CA ILE A 132 9.58 -6.00 -21.71
C ILE A 132 10.77 -6.53 -20.90
N ALA A 133 11.99 -6.38 -21.47
CA ALA A 133 13.24 -6.65 -20.79
C ALA A 133 14.05 -5.37 -20.62
N GLU A 134 14.55 -5.12 -19.43
CA GLU A 134 15.38 -3.96 -19.09
C GLU A 134 16.76 -4.43 -18.64
N GLY A 135 17.78 -3.59 -18.86
CA GLY A 135 19.15 -3.84 -18.45
C GLY A 135 19.90 -2.56 -18.13
N PRO A 136 21.12 -2.66 -17.59
CA PRO A 136 21.92 -1.51 -17.20
C PRO A 136 22.33 -0.64 -18.40
N GLU A 137 22.51 0.66 -18.14
CA GLU A 137 23.06 1.59 -19.13
C GLU A 137 24.59 1.57 -19.15
N VAL A 138 25.20 1.24 -18.01
CA VAL A 138 26.65 1.01 -17.86
C VAL A 138 26.90 -0.48 -18.04
N GLU A 139 27.69 -0.84 -19.01
CA GLU A 139 27.91 -2.21 -19.45
C GLU A 139 29.41 -2.53 -19.60
N ASP A 140 29.71 -3.80 -19.68
CA ASP A 140 31.03 -4.31 -20.06
C ASP A 140 31.13 -4.56 -21.57
N ASP A 141 32.36 -4.72 -22.05
CA ASP A 141 32.66 -5.02 -23.44
C ASP A 141 31.98 -6.30 -23.94
N TRP A 142 31.90 -7.32 -23.07
CA TRP A 142 31.30 -8.61 -23.44
C TRP A 142 29.85 -8.45 -23.92
N HIS A 143 29.02 -7.81 -23.11
CA HIS A 143 27.59 -7.67 -23.42
C HIS A 143 27.29 -6.68 -24.55
N VAL A 144 28.16 -5.68 -24.74
CA VAL A 144 27.94 -4.68 -25.81
C VAL A 144 28.50 -5.13 -27.14
N PHE A 145 29.64 -5.82 -27.16
CA PHE A 145 30.33 -6.13 -28.38
C PHE A 145 30.64 -7.62 -28.58
N SER A 146 31.39 -8.24 -27.68
CA SER A 146 31.94 -9.57 -27.91
C SER A 146 30.90 -10.65 -28.06
N ALA A 147 29.86 -10.67 -27.22
CA ALA A 147 28.75 -11.61 -27.30
C ALA A 147 27.89 -11.43 -28.55
N LEU A 148 27.93 -10.24 -29.18
CA LEU A 148 27.24 -9.92 -30.41
C LEU A 148 28.11 -10.12 -31.63
N ASN A 149 29.28 -10.74 -31.47
CA ASN A 149 30.22 -11.08 -32.54
C ASN A 149 30.84 -9.87 -33.24
N PHE A 150 31.02 -8.74 -32.53
CA PHE A 150 31.83 -7.65 -33.00
C PHE A 150 33.30 -8.02 -32.92
N ALA A 151 34.05 -7.86 -34.01
CA ALA A 151 35.50 -8.08 -34.04
C ALA A 151 36.24 -7.10 -33.11
N GLU A 152 37.43 -7.48 -32.64
CA GLU A 152 38.21 -6.63 -31.73
C GLU A 152 38.62 -5.28 -32.39
N ASP A 153 38.83 -5.28 -33.68
CA ASP A 153 39.21 -4.13 -34.50
C ASP A 153 38.00 -3.41 -35.14
N HIS A 154 36.78 -3.72 -34.70
CA HIS A 154 35.58 -3.12 -35.25
C HIS A 154 35.50 -1.62 -34.93
N PRO A 155 35.24 -0.73 -35.91
CA PRO A 155 35.22 0.72 -35.71
C PRO A 155 34.27 1.19 -34.56
N ALA A 156 33.17 0.50 -34.35
CA ALA A 156 32.21 0.84 -33.28
C ALA A 156 32.81 0.69 -31.84
N ARG A 157 33.94 0.00 -31.72
CA ARG A 157 34.70 -0.09 -30.45
C ARG A 157 35.67 1.09 -30.27
N ASP A 158 35.81 1.98 -31.26
CA ASP A 158 36.68 3.14 -31.15
C ASP A 158 36.13 4.14 -30.11
N MET A 159 37.02 4.77 -29.38
CA MET A 159 36.71 5.86 -28.44
C MET A 159 35.99 7.05 -29.08
N GLN A 160 36.08 7.18 -30.42
CA GLN A 160 35.36 8.22 -31.16
C GLN A 160 33.86 7.99 -31.20
N ASP A 161 33.42 6.71 -31.13
CA ASP A 161 32.00 6.35 -31.26
C ASP A 161 31.39 5.85 -29.93
N THR A 162 32.23 5.49 -28.93
CA THR A 162 31.79 4.90 -27.69
C THR A 162 32.29 5.70 -26.49
N PHE A 163 31.43 5.89 -25.50
CA PHE A 163 31.81 6.47 -24.19
C PHE A 163 32.32 5.39 -23.24
N PHE A 164 33.62 5.32 -23.07
CA PHE A 164 34.25 4.48 -22.04
C PHE A 164 34.30 5.19 -20.70
N ILE A 165 33.91 4.49 -19.65
CA ILE A 165 34.00 4.95 -18.25
C ILE A 165 35.31 4.50 -17.65
N GLN A 166 35.76 3.28 -18.01
CA GLN A 166 36.99 2.67 -17.53
C GLN A 166 37.57 1.79 -18.63
N HIS A 167 38.90 1.71 -18.66
CA HIS A 167 39.66 0.72 -19.45
C HIS A 167 40.34 -0.29 -18.51
N HIS A 168 40.43 -1.52 -18.98
CA HIS A 168 41.12 -2.63 -18.31
C HIS A 168 40.56 -2.98 -16.91
N PRO A 169 39.38 -3.59 -16.75
CA PRO A 169 38.49 -4.04 -17.85
C PRO A 169 37.67 -2.88 -18.46
N ASP A 170 37.29 -3.01 -19.71
CA ASP A 170 36.51 -2.01 -20.40
C ASP A 170 35.06 -1.95 -19.88
N VAL A 171 34.70 -0.81 -19.33
CA VAL A 171 33.36 -0.45 -18.87
C VAL A 171 32.91 0.77 -19.64
N LEU A 172 31.73 0.72 -20.24
CA LEU A 172 31.25 1.73 -21.17
C LEU A 172 29.76 2.00 -21.04
N LEU A 173 29.31 3.09 -21.64
CA LEU A 173 27.89 3.33 -21.83
C LEU A 173 27.42 2.56 -23.08
N ARG A 174 26.32 1.78 -22.93
CA ARG A 174 25.82 0.95 -24.03
C ARG A 174 25.48 1.77 -25.27
N THR A 175 25.92 1.31 -26.42
CA THR A 175 25.70 1.95 -27.74
C THR A 175 24.41 1.50 -28.42
N HIS A 176 23.78 0.44 -27.92
CA HIS A 176 22.53 -0.15 -28.35
C HIS A 176 21.88 -0.93 -27.20
N THR A 177 20.64 -1.35 -27.37
CA THR A 177 19.91 -2.14 -26.36
C THR A 177 20.07 -3.64 -26.54
N SER A 178 20.86 -4.11 -27.52
CA SER A 178 21.13 -5.54 -27.75
C SER A 178 21.86 -6.21 -26.59
N SER A 179 22.58 -5.45 -25.76
CA SER A 179 23.19 -5.95 -24.53
C SER A 179 22.15 -6.60 -23.58
N VAL A 180 20.93 -6.07 -23.57
CA VAL A 180 19.82 -6.64 -22.80
C VAL A 180 19.39 -8.00 -23.38
N GLN A 181 19.42 -8.16 -24.71
CA GLN A 181 19.12 -9.43 -25.35
C GLN A 181 20.15 -10.50 -24.96
N VAL A 182 21.44 -10.15 -24.89
CA VAL A 182 22.50 -11.04 -24.43
C VAL A 182 22.19 -11.49 -23.00
N ARG A 183 21.92 -10.57 -22.10
CA ARG A 183 21.61 -10.85 -20.69
C ARG A 183 20.39 -11.76 -20.51
N VAL A 184 19.37 -11.60 -21.35
CA VAL A 184 18.20 -12.48 -21.32
C VAL A 184 18.57 -13.88 -21.80
N MET A 185 19.30 -13.99 -22.92
CA MET A 185 19.71 -15.30 -23.48
C MET A 185 20.69 -16.07 -22.58
N GLU A 186 21.47 -15.39 -21.75
CA GLU A 186 22.31 -16.04 -20.72
C GLU A 186 21.47 -16.70 -19.60
N ARG A 187 20.27 -16.21 -19.36
CA ARG A 187 19.42 -16.64 -18.21
C ARG A 187 18.23 -17.48 -18.63
N GLN A 188 17.79 -17.37 -19.86
CA GLN A 188 16.57 -17.98 -20.35
C GLN A 188 16.84 -18.77 -21.65
N GLN A 189 16.34 -20.01 -21.68
CA GLN A 189 16.32 -20.80 -22.92
C GLN A 189 15.13 -20.40 -23.80
N PRO A 190 15.22 -20.55 -25.14
CA PRO A 190 14.08 -20.37 -26.02
C PRO A 190 12.87 -21.20 -25.60
N PRO A 191 11.63 -20.71 -25.81
CA PRO A 191 11.31 -19.54 -26.63
C PRO A 191 11.57 -18.20 -25.90
N VAL A 192 12.11 -17.22 -26.63
CA VAL A 192 12.34 -15.86 -26.15
C VAL A 192 11.57 -14.91 -27.04
N ARG A 193 10.73 -14.06 -26.45
CA ARG A 193 9.96 -13.04 -27.16
C ARG A 193 9.92 -11.78 -26.30
N ILE A 194 10.84 -10.86 -26.59
CA ILE A 194 11.08 -9.67 -25.78
C ILE A 194 11.24 -8.43 -26.64
N ILE A 195 10.95 -7.28 -26.02
CA ILE A 195 11.42 -5.97 -26.48
C ILE A 195 12.34 -5.36 -25.41
N CYS A 196 13.34 -4.63 -25.89
CA CYS A 196 14.36 -3.99 -25.06
C CYS A 196 14.33 -2.47 -25.26
N PRO A 197 13.38 -1.74 -24.63
CA PRO A 197 13.35 -0.29 -24.69
C PRO A 197 14.39 0.30 -23.77
N GLY A 198 15.19 1.27 -24.25
CA GLY A 198 16.18 1.89 -23.42
C GLY A 198 16.88 3.08 -24.03
N ARG A 199 17.62 3.80 -23.21
CA ARG A 199 18.51 4.86 -23.63
C ARG A 199 19.84 4.25 -24.07
N VAL A 200 20.42 4.80 -25.11
CA VAL A 200 21.71 4.39 -25.70
C VAL A 200 22.57 5.62 -25.95
N TYR A 201 23.86 5.43 -26.02
CA TYR A 201 24.84 6.51 -26.03
C TYR A 201 25.82 6.31 -27.16
N ARG A 202 26.10 7.39 -27.89
CA ARG A 202 27.13 7.42 -28.94
C ARG A 202 27.91 8.71 -28.85
N ASN A 203 29.23 8.61 -28.92
CA ASN A 203 30.13 9.76 -28.84
C ASN A 203 30.16 10.52 -30.16
N GLU A 204 29.00 10.98 -30.61
CA GLU A 204 28.81 11.74 -31.86
C GLU A 204 28.79 13.24 -31.55
N ALA A 205 29.22 14.05 -32.54
CA ALA A 205 29.11 15.50 -32.42
C ALA A 205 27.64 15.93 -32.33
N VAL A 206 27.30 16.65 -31.27
CA VAL A 206 25.95 17.16 -31.10
C VAL A 206 25.58 18.17 -32.15
N SER A 207 24.45 17.97 -32.80
CA SER A 207 23.89 18.85 -33.83
C SER A 207 22.37 18.99 -33.67
N ALA A 208 21.73 19.75 -34.54
CA ALA A 208 20.27 19.85 -34.57
C ALA A 208 19.57 18.51 -34.91
N ARG A 209 20.29 17.53 -35.43
CA ARG A 209 19.74 16.22 -35.85
C ARG A 209 20.32 15.03 -35.10
N ALA A 210 21.42 15.19 -34.36
CA ALA A 210 22.09 14.13 -33.63
C ALA A 210 22.42 14.58 -32.21
N HIS A 211 22.19 13.71 -31.26
CA HIS A 211 22.56 13.90 -29.88
C HIS A 211 23.42 12.73 -29.43
N CYS A 212 24.26 12.95 -28.42
CA CYS A 212 25.11 11.91 -27.82
C CYS A 212 24.35 10.79 -27.09
N PHE A 213 23.06 10.92 -26.90
CA PHE A 213 22.17 9.86 -26.44
C PHE A 213 20.81 9.92 -27.14
N PHE A 214 20.19 8.78 -27.32
CA PHE A 214 18.84 8.64 -27.85
C PHE A 214 18.14 7.43 -27.26
N HIS A 215 16.87 7.22 -27.61
CA HIS A 215 16.10 6.06 -27.15
C HIS A 215 15.94 5.09 -28.30
N GLN A 216 16.09 3.81 -27.98
CA GLN A 216 15.98 2.71 -28.93
C GLN A 216 15.04 1.65 -28.35
N VAL A 217 14.30 0.98 -29.20
CA VAL A 217 13.53 -0.22 -28.87
C VAL A 217 13.95 -1.31 -29.84
N GLU A 218 14.53 -2.36 -29.33
CA GLU A 218 14.86 -3.56 -30.10
C GLU A 218 13.89 -4.68 -29.73
N ALA A 219 13.60 -5.56 -30.68
CA ALA A 219 12.80 -6.76 -30.47
C ALA A 219 13.62 -8.01 -30.76
N LEU A 220 13.48 -9.03 -29.93
CA LEU A 220 14.04 -10.36 -30.15
C LEU A 220 12.96 -11.40 -30.06
N TYR A 221 12.87 -12.24 -31.10
CA TYR A 221 11.98 -13.39 -31.13
C TYR A 221 12.76 -14.63 -31.57
N VAL A 222 12.93 -15.58 -30.65
CA VAL A 222 13.61 -16.85 -30.87
C VAL A 222 12.65 -17.98 -30.54
N ASP A 223 12.29 -18.77 -31.54
CA ASP A 223 11.46 -19.95 -31.37
C ASP A 223 11.74 -20.95 -32.52
N ARG A 224 11.18 -22.16 -32.45
CA ARG A 224 11.43 -23.25 -33.41
C ARG A 224 10.89 -22.99 -34.81
N GLN A 225 9.81 -22.21 -34.94
CA GLN A 225 9.10 -22.00 -36.22
C GLN A 225 8.99 -20.52 -36.59
N VAL A 226 10.00 -19.72 -36.21
CA VAL A 226 10.07 -18.32 -36.59
C VAL A 226 10.72 -18.17 -37.97
N SER A 227 10.10 -17.39 -38.83
CA SER A 227 10.53 -17.14 -40.19
C SER A 227 10.70 -15.65 -40.52
N PHE A 228 11.28 -15.33 -41.65
CA PHE A 228 11.34 -13.95 -42.13
C PHE A 228 9.95 -13.33 -42.37
N ALA A 229 8.97 -14.17 -42.72
CA ALA A 229 7.58 -13.73 -42.86
C ALA A 229 6.99 -13.24 -41.55
N ASP A 230 7.32 -13.87 -40.44
CA ASP A 230 6.90 -13.44 -39.09
C ASP A 230 7.51 -12.08 -38.74
N LEU A 231 8.79 -11.86 -39.02
CA LEU A 231 9.46 -10.57 -38.87
C LEU A 231 8.72 -9.48 -39.64
N LYS A 232 8.43 -9.73 -40.92
CA LYS A 232 7.73 -8.78 -41.77
C LYS A 232 6.33 -8.47 -41.25
N GLN A 233 5.59 -9.47 -40.81
CA GLN A 233 4.24 -9.31 -40.27
C GLN A 233 4.26 -8.49 -38.94
N VAL A 234 5.19 -8.77 -38.06
CA VAL A 234 5.32 -8.03 -36.77
C VAL A 234 5.64 -6.57 -37.04
N LEU A 235 6.60 -6.30 -37.96
CA LEU A 235 6.96 -4.93 -38.30
C LEU A 235 5.80 -4.19 -38.99
N LEU A 236 5.09 -4.84 -39.91
CA LEU A 236 3.94 -4.23 -40.58
C LEU A 236 2.81 -3.94 -39.61
N PHE A 237 2.51 -4.86 -38.71
CA PHE A 237 1.52 -4.64 -37.64
C PHE A 237 1.92 -3.45 -36.76
N PHE A 238 3.16 -3.43 -36.30
CA PHE A 238 3.68 -2.35 -35.47
C PHE A 238 3.59 -0.98 -36.20
N ALA A 239 4.04 -0.93 -37.49
CA ALA A 239 4.01 0.30 -38.24
C ALA A 239 2.58 0.83 -38.45
N ARG A 240 1.62 -0.05 -38.72
CA ARG A 240 0.21 0.34 -38.92
C ARG A 240 -0.46 0.82 -37.63
N GLU A 241 -0.15 0.16 -36.52
CA GLU A 241 -0.69 0.57 -35.23
C GLU A 241 -0.14 1.92 -34.75
N LEU A 242 1.14 2.20 -35.03
CA LEU A 242 1.81 3.43 -34.58
C LEU A 242 1.59 4.61 -35.54
N PHE A 243 1.61 4.37 -36.85
CA PHE A 243 1.62 5.42 -37.87
C PHE A 243 0.33 5.51 -38.71
N GLY A 244 -0.56 4.54 -38.53
CA GLY A 244 -1.86 4.48 -39.20
C GLY A 244 -1.99 3.31 -40.21
N ALA A 245 -3.22 2.91 -40.47
CA ALA A 245 -3.56 1.69 -41.21
C ALA A 245 -3.03 1.66 -42.65
N ASP A 246 -2.79 2.81 -43.27
CA ASP A 246 -2.31 2.94 -44.65
C ASP A 246 -0.78 2.82 -44.74
N THR A 247 -0.08 2.61 -43.61
CA THR A 247 1.37 2.48 -43.60
C THR A 247 1.79 1.14 -44.23
N ASP A 248 2.77 1.20 -45.15
CA ASP A 248 3.44 0.04 -45.75
C ASP A 248 4.94 0.06 -45.42
N ILE A 249 5.62 -1.13 -45.44
CA ILE A 249 7.03 -1.34 -45.08
C ILE A 249 7.73 -2.23 -46.12
#